data_25d82cb77662a5af31ab8900c2ac4638
#
_entry.id   25d82cb77662a5af31ab8900c2ac4638
#
_cell.length_a   1.000
_cell.length_b   1.000
_cell.length_c   1.000
_cell.angle_alpha   90.00
_cell.angle_beta   90.00
_cell.angle_gamma   90.00
#
_symmetry.space_group_name_H-M   'P 1'
#
loop_
_entity.id
_entity.type
_entity.pdbx_description
1 polymer ?
#
loop_
_entity_poly.entity_id
_entity_poly.type
_entity_poly.pdbx_seq_one_letter_code
_entity_poly.pdbx_strand_id
1 'polypeptide(L)'
;TAVLYRNNDSALPLIDLMERQGLPFRCRQMDDTFFTHRLVADLLDIIAFANDRKNTEAFLRIYYKIGCGITKKAAEYACEACQRSGKTVLEELLTFSPLSQYARDSAAGLMDLLPQLLEETAARGLKRIWTELRYKDYVEQQQLDGNKFEILTLLAEREADLNTLVARLDYLRMLVSAPPEPSSEGLILSTVHSSKGLEYETVYLLDVLDGILPAVTEPKGPEEERRYQ
;
A
#
# COMPACT_ATOMS: atom_id res chain seq x y z
N THR A 1 24.75 -16.03 -8.23
CA THR A 1 23.72 -15.28 -8.98
C THR A 1 23.14 -14.18 -8.13
N ALA A 2 22.91 -12.99 -8.71
CA ALA A 2 22.27 -11.86 -8.05
C ALA A 2 21.11 -11.31 -8.89
N VAL A 3 20.09 -10.77 -8.21
CA VAL A 3 19.05 -9.94 -8.80
C VAL A 3 19.21 -8.53 -8.26
N LEU A 4 19.39 -7.58 -9.16
CA LEU A 4 19.56 -6.17 -8.84
C LEU A 4 18.30 -5.40 -9.25
N TYR A 5 17.90 -4.45 -8.43
CA TYR A 5 16.72 -3.61 -8.62
C TYR A 5 17.00 -2.16 -8.19
N ARG A 6 16.14 -1.25 -8.62
CA ARG A 6 16.31 0.18 -8.31
C ARG A 6 15.96 0.50 -6.87
N ASN A 7 14.81 0.05 -6.41
CA ASN A 7 14.24 0.35 -5.10
C ASN A 7 13.87 -0.94 -4.36
N ASN A 8 13.95 -0.95 -3.04
CA ASN A 8 13.60 -2.12 -2.22
C ASN A 8 12.17 -2.62 -2.47
N ASP A 9 11.25 -1.73 -2.74
CA ASP A 9 9.84 -2.07 -2.99
C ASP A 9 9.66 -2.99 -4.20
N SER A 10 10.43 -2.76 -5.28
CA SER A 10 10.38 -3.58 -6.50
C SER A 10 10.73 -5.05 -6.27
N ALA A 11 11.47 -5.33 -5.20
CA ALA A 11 11.82 -6.70 -4.84
C ALA A 11 10.69 -7.44 -4.11
N LEU A 12 9.72 -6.74 -3.51
CA LEU A 12 8.70 -7.38 -2.66
C LEU A 12 7.86 -8.46 -3.36
N PRO A 13 7.37 -8.26 -4.61
CA PRO A 13 6.66 -9.31 -5.32
C PRO A 13 7.54 -10.54 -5.63
N LEU A 14 8.84 -10.33 -5.87
CA LEU A 14 9.79 -11.43 -6.07
C LEU A 14 10.06 -12.16 -4.77
N ILE A 15 10.27 -11.45 -3.66
CA ILE A 15 10.45 -12.02 -2.32
C ILE A 15 9.22 -12.86 -1.95
N ASP A 16 8.02 -12.33 -2.16
CA ASP A 16 6.76 -13.04 -1.92
C ASP A 16 6.71 -14.36 -2.71
N LEU A 17 7.07 -14.33 -3.99
CA LEU A 17 7.06 -15.51 -4.85
C LEU A 17 8.09 -16.55 -4.41
N MET A 18 9.33 -16.12 -4.14
CA MET A 18 10.41 -17.02 -3.73
C MET A 18 10.11 -17.68 -2.41
N GLU A 19 9.61 -16.91 -1.45
CA GLU A 19 9.23 -17.44 -0.14
C GLU A 19 8.12 -18.49 -0.25
N ARG A 20 7.07 -18.23 -1.04
CA ARG A 20 5.98 -19.19 -1.29
C ARG A 20 6.46 -20.48 -1.96
N GLN A 21 7.50 -20.43 -2.76
CA GLN A 21 8.07 -21.57 -3.45
C GLN A 21 9.19 -22.26 -2.64
N GLY A 22 9.53 -21.75 -1.47
CA GLY A 22 10.63 -22.27 -0.65
C GLY A 22 12.00 -22.11 -1.31
N LEU A 23 12.16 -21.13 -2.20
CA LEU A 23 13.42 -20.84 -2.88
C LEU A 23 14.33 -20.02 -1.97
N PRO A 24 15.57 -20.45 -1.71
CA PRO A 24 16.47 -19.74 -0.82
C PRO A 24 16.93 -18.41 -1.43
N PHE A 25 16.85 -17.36 -0.66
CA PHE A 25 17.34 -16.04 -1.02
C PHE A 25 17.86 -15.27 0.20
N ARG A 26 18.61 -14.23 -0.05
CA ARG A 26 19.04 -13.27 0.97
C ARG A 26 18.95 -11.84 0.45
N CYS A 27 18.37 -10.98 1.25
CA CYS A 27 18.27 -9.56 0.94
C CYS A 27 19.45 -8.80 1.53
N ARG A 28 19.99 -7.85 0.76
CA ARG A 28 20.99 -6.90 1.26
C ARG A 28 20.32 -5.56 1.52
N GLN A 29 20.40 -5.10 2.77
CA GLN A 29 19.93 -3.77 3.17
C GLN A 29 18.46 -3.49 2.76
N MET A 30 17.58 -4.45 3.01
CA MET A 30 16.14 -4.21 2.94
C MET A 30 15.73 -3.36 4.15
N ASP A 31 14.71 -2.52 3.93
CA ASP A 31 14.07 -1.74 4.96
C ASP A 31 12.55 -1.97 4.94
N ASP A 32 11.84 -1.43 5.92
CA ASP A 32 10.39 -1.52 6.03
C ASP A 32 9.66 -0.27 5.50
N THR A 33 10.33 0.56 4.72
CA THR A 33 9.82 1.84 4.22
C THR A 33 8.53 1.68 3.41
N PHE A 34 8.41 0.59 2.64
CA PHE A 34 7.18 0.27 1.91
C PHE A 34 5.99 0.13 2.87
N PHE A 35 6.15 -0.65 3.95
CA PHE A 35 5.07 -0.99 4.88
C PHE A 35 4.66 0.19 5.77
N THR A 36 5.57 1.15 5.97
CA THR A 36 5.33 2.40 6.72
C THR A 36 4.90 3.55 5.82
N HIS A 37 4.90 3.36 4.49
CA HIS A 37 4.48 4.39 3.56
C HIS A 37 3.02 4.77 3.77
N ARG A 38 2.72 6.07 3.70
CA ARG A 38 1.38 6.62 3.98
C ARG A 38 0.26 5.92 3.20
N LEU A 39 0.45 5.66 1.90
CA LEU A 39 -0.54 4.99 1.07
C LEU A 39 -0.86 3.58 1.61
N VAL A 40 0.16 2.82 1.99
CA VAL A 40 -0.02 1.46 2.55
C VAL A 40 -0.75 1.54 3.88
N ALA A 41 -0.32 2.43 4.78
CA ALA A 41 -0.96 2.63 6.08
C ALA A 41 -2.44 3.06 5.93
N ASP A 42 -2.75 3.95 4.99
CA ASP A 42 -4.11 4.40 4.71
C ASP A 42 -5.00 3.25 4.23
N LEU A 43 -4.49 2.37 3.36
CA LEU A 43 -5.24 1.19 2.91
C LEU A 43 -5.47 0.19 4.04
N LEU A 44 -4.48 -0.03 4.90
CA LEU A 44 -4.64 -0.86 6.10
C LEU A 44 -5.70 -0.27 7.05
N ASP A 45 -5.74 1.03 7.26
CA ASP A 45 -6.77 1.70 8.06
C ASP A 45 -8.17 1.57 7.44
N ILE A 46 -8.31 1.65 6.11
CA ILE A 46 -9.58 1.42 5.41
C ILE A 46 -10.05 -0.03 5.63
N ILE A 47 -9.16 -1.00 5.48
CA ILE A 47 -9.47 -2.42 5.71
C ILE A 47 -9.83 -2.67 7.19
N ALA A 48 -9.09 -2.07 8.11
CA ALA A 48 -9.38 -2.18 9.54
C ALA A 48 -10.76 -1.60 9.89
N PHE A 49 -11.14 -0.47 9.30
CA PHE A 49 -12.47 0.11 9.48
C PHE A 49 -13.58 -0.73 8.81
N ALA A 50 -13.30 -1.34 7.66
CA ALA A 50 -14.24 -2.26 7.03
C ALA A 50 -14.54 -3.49 7.92
N ASN A 51 -13.51 -4.03 8.60
CA ASN A 51 -13.64 -5.16 9.53
C ASN A 51 -14.36 -4.77 10.84
N ASP A 52 -14.04 -3.61 11.39
CA ASP A 52 -14.66 -3.09 12.61
C ASP A 52 -15.17 -1.67 12.39
N ARG A 53 -16.45 -1.54 12.10
CA ARG A 53 -17.15 -0.26 11.87
C ARG A 53 -17.33 0.57 13.13
N LYS A 54 -16.86 0.08 14.29
CA LYS A 54 -16.75 0.83 15.54
C LYS A 54 -15.34 1.34 15.81
N ASN A 55 -14.39 1.01 14.95
CA ASN A 55 -13.00 1.47 15.05
C ASN A 55 -12.91 2.98 14.74
N THR A 56 -13.11 3.79 15.79
CA THR A 56 -13.09 5.25 15.72
C THR A 56 -11.72 5.80 15.32
N GLU A 57 -10.63 5.14 15.72
CA GLU A 57 -9.28 5.56 15.39
C GLU A 57 -9.00 5.41 13.89
N ALA A 58 -9.30 4.25 13.30
CA ALA A 58 -9.16 4.05 11.87
C ALA A 58 -10.04 5.03 11.09
N PHE A 59 -11.30 5.24 11.51
CA PHE A 59 -12.20 6.19 10.85
C PHE A 59 -11.65 7.62 10.85
N LEU A 60 -11.12 8.09 11.99
CA LEU A 60 -10.53 9.44 12.08
C LEU A 60 -9.29 9.62 11.21
N ARG A 61 -8.58 8.54 10.86
CA ARG A 61 -7.45 8.59 9.93
C ARG A 61 -7.85 8.58 8.46
N ILE A 62 -9.07 8.09 8.11
CA ILE A 62 -9.47 7.89 6.71
C ILE A 62 -10.61 8.76 6.21
N TYR A 63 -11.52 9.30 7.07
CA TYR A 63 -12.78 9.95 6.66
C TYR A 63 -12.59 11.05 5.59
N TYR A 64 -11.49 11.77 5.62
CA TYR A 64 -11.19 12.87 4.67
C TYR A 64 -10.44 12.40 3.41
N LYS A 65 -10.03 11.13 3.36
CA LYS A 65 -9.26 10.53 2.27
C LYS A 65 -10.15 9.75 1.30
N ILE A 66 -11.31 9.32 1.77
CA ILE A 66 -12.28 8.55 1.01
C ILE A 66 -13.41 9.49 0.58
N GLY A 67 -13.35 10.16 -0.49
CA GLY A 67 -14.25 11.08 -1.18
C GLY A 67 -15.69 11.31 -0.69
N CYS A 68 -15.94 11.24 0.63
CA CYS A 68 -17.31 11.21 1.21
C CYS A 68 -17.84 12.60 1.66
N GLY A 69 -17.03 13.66 1.57
CA GLY A 69 -17.45 14.99 1.98
C GLY A 69 -17.76 15.15 3.48
N ILE A 70 -17.24 14.25 4.31
CA ILE A 70 -17.42 14.28 5.77
C ILE A 70 -16.50 15.34 6.36
N THR A 71 -17.07 16.28 7.12
CA THR A 71 -16.28 17.30 7.81
C THR A 71 -15.65 16.74 9.10
N LYS A 72 -14.56 17.36 9.56
CA LYS A 72 -13.89 16.98 10.80
C LYS A 72 -14.87 16.96 11.99
N LYS A 73 -15.71 17.98 12.11
CA LYS A 73 -16.72 18.09 13.16
C LYS A 73 -17.74 16.94 13.13
N ALA A 74 -18.16 16.53 11.94
CA ALA A 74 -19.09 15.40 11.78
C ALA A 74 -18.43 14.07 12.13
N ALA A 75 -17.16 13.88 11.74
CA ALA A 75 -16.39 12.68 12.08
C ALA A 75 -16.15 12.55 13.59
N GLU A 76 -15.74 13.64 14.25
CA GLU A 76 -15.53 13.67 15.70
C GLU A 76 -16.84 13.37 16.45
N TYR A 77 -17.95 14.01 16.07
CA TYR A 77 -19.28 13.74 16.63
C TYR A 77 -19.65 12.25 16.52
N ALA A 78 -19.51 11.67 15.31
CA ALA A 78 -19.86 10.29 15.06
C ALA A 78 -19.05 9.32 15.91
N CYS A 79 -17.74 9.58 16.06
CA CYS A 79 -16.86 8.77 16.90
C CYS A 79 -17.24 8.82 18.38
N GLU A 80 -17.49 10.03 18.92
CA GLU A 80 -17.94 10.18 20.31
C GLU A 80 -19.31 9.54 20.56
N ALA A 81 -20.23 9.66 19.62
CA ALA A 81 -21.55 9.06 19.71
C ALA A 81 -21.46 7.52 19.64
N CYS A 82 -20.63 6.96 18.76
CA CYS A 82 -20.35 5.54 18.64
C CYS A 82 -19.86 4.94 19.98
N GLN A 83 -18.91 5.60 20.65
CA GLN A 83 -18.38 5.15 21.93
C GLN A 83 -19.44 5.11 23.05
N ARG A 84 -20.43 5.99 22.98
CA ARG A 84 -21.52 6.08 23.98
C ARG A 84 -22.66 5.12 23.69
N SER A 85 -23.05 4.98 22.44
CA SER A 85 -24.25 4.22 22.03
C SER A 85 -23.97 2.76 21.73
N GLY A 86 -22.72 2.44 21.34
CA GLY A 86 -22.34 1.12 20.86
C GLY A 86 -22.80 0.80 19.42
N LYS A 87 -23.40 1.78 18.70
CA LYS A 87 -23.67 1.69 17.26
C LYS A 87 -22.40 1.92 16.46
N THR A 88 -22.43 1.64 15.16
CA THR A 88 -21.31 1.92 14.26
C THR A 88 -21.11 3.41 14.06
N VAL A 89 -19.89 3.81 13.66
CA VAL A 89 -19.56 5.22 13.39
C VAL A 89 -20.43 5.81 12.28
N LEU A 90 -20.73 5.04 11.23
CA LEU A 90 -21.56 5.51 10.12
C LEU A 90 -23.04 5.67 10.49
N GLU A 91 -23.57 4.78 11.35
CA GLU A 91 -24.93 4.94 11.89
C GLU A 91 -25.05 6.23 12.72
N GLU A 92 -24.06 6.51 13.56
CA GLU A 92 -24.05 7.74 14.37
C GLU A 92 -23.79 8.99 13.52
N LEU A 93 -22.96 8.88 12.47
CA LEU A 93 -22.74 9.97 11.53
C LEU A 93 -24.05 10.44 10.88
N LEU A 94 -24.94 9.51 10.52
CA LEU A 94 -26.24 9.83 9.93
C LEU A 94 -27.19 10.57 10.90
N THR A 95 -26.97 10.52 12.20
CA THR A 95 -27.71 11.27 13.19
C THR A 95 -27.27 12.74 13.32
N PHE A 96 -26.10 13.08 12.76
CA PHE A 96 -25.56 14.45 12.82
C PHE A 96 -26.38 15.41 11.97
N SER A 97 -27.17 16.27 12.59
CA SER A 97 -28.13 17.18 11.92
C SER A 97 -27.47 18.08 10.84
N PRO A 98 -26.29 18.68 11.08
CA PRO A 98 -25.61 19.51 10.08
C PRO A 98 -24.96 18.77 8.91
N LEU A 99 -25.14 17.42 8.82
CA LEU A 99 -24.55 16.63 7.72
C LEU A 99 -25.17 17.06 6.37
N SER A 100 -24.33 17.35 5.38
CA SER A 100 -24.80 17.65 4.02
C SER A 100 -25.47 16.43 3.37
N GLN A 101 -26.37 16.66 2.40
CA GLN A 101 -27.02 15.55 1.69
C GLN A 101 -25.99 14.66 1.00
N TYR A 102 -24.98 15.23 0.36
CA TYR A 102 -23.89 14.49 -0.27
C TYR A 102 -23.17 13.57 0.72
N ALA A 103 -22.78 14.08 1.90
CA ALA A 103 -22.10 13.26 2.91
C ALA A 103 -23.03 12.18 3.50
N ARG A 104 -24.33 12.45 3.56
CA ARG A 104 -25.34 11.49 4.01
C ARG A 104 -25.49 10.33 3.02
N ASP A 105 -25.60 10.63 1.73
CA ASP A 105 -25.70 9.64 0.68
C ASP A 105 -24.41 8.81 0.57
N SER A 106 -23.26 9.46 0.69
CA SER A 106 -21.96 8.80 0.71
C SER A 106 -21.81 7.87 1.93
N ALA A 107 -22.21 8.30 3.12
CA ALA A 107 -22.17 7.46 4.33
C ALA A 107 -23.06 6.23 4.20
N ALA A 108 -24.27 6.39 3.63
CA ALA A 108 -25.16 5.26 3.34
C ALA A 108 -24.52 4.29 2.34
N GLY A 109 -23.93 4.79 1.26
CA GLY A 109 -23.18 3.96 0.29
C GLY A 109 -22.00 3.21 0.90
N LEU A 110 -21.29 3.82 1.86
CA LEU A 110 -20.21 3.16 2.60
C LEU A 110 -20.72 2.01 3.47
N MET A 111 -21.91 2.13 4.08
CA MET A 111 -22.48 1.06 4.90
C MET A 111 -22.73 -0.20 4.07
N ASP A 112 -23.07 -0.06 2.79
CA ASP A 112 -23.29 -1.17 1.87
C ASP A 112 -21.97 -1.67 1.26
N LEU A 113 -21.05 -0.78 0.94
CA LEU A 113 -19.81 -1.10 0.23
C LEU A 113 -18.79 -1.83 1.13
N LEU A 114 -18.58 -1.34 2.37
CA LEU A 114 -17.53 -1.87 3.24
C LEU A 114 -17.65 -3.38 3.53
N PRO A 115 -18.85 -3.96 3.79
CA PRO A 115 -18.98 -5.41 3.92
C PRO A 115 -18.61 -6.16 2.65
N GLN A 116 -19.03 -5.65 1.49
CA GLN A 116 -18.77 -6.30 0.20
C GLN A 116 -17.28 -6.36 -0.12
N LEU A 117 -16.49 -5.35 0.30
CA LEU A 117 -15.03 -5.36 0.10
C LEU A 117 -14.37 -6.58 0.77
N LEU A 118 -14.90 -7.03 1.91
CA LEU A 118 -14.35 -8.15 2.67
C LEU A 118 -14.74 -9.52 2.10
N GLU A 119 -15.79 -9.58 1.28
CA GLU A 119 -16.28 -10.80 0.64
C GLU A 119 -15.62 -11.07 -0.72
N GLU A 120 -14.87 -10.08 -1.24
CA GLU A 120 -14.21 -10.17 -2.54
C GLU A 120 -12.75 -10.63 -2.41
N THR A 121 -12.16 -11.03 -3.54
CA THR A 121 -10.72 -11.29 -3.61
C THR A 121 -9.94 -10.02 -3.27
N ALA A 122 -8.75 -10.16 -2.66
CA ALA A 122 -7.94 -9.02 -2.24
C ALA A 122 -7.69 -8.01 -3.38
N ALA A 123 -7.37 -8.48 -4.59
CA ALA A 123 -7.14 -7.62 -5.75
C ALA A 123 -8.39 -6.81 -6.15
N ARG A 124 -9.58 -7.44 -6.09
CA ARG A 124 -10.84 -6.72 -6.38
C ARG A 124 -11.18 -5.73 -5.28
N GLY A 125 -11.05 -6.13 -4.02
CA GLY A 125 -11.27 -5.25 -2.87
C GLY A 125 -10.37 -4.01 -2.92
N LEU A 126 -9.06 -4.16 -3.19
CA LEU A 126 -8.15 -3.03 -3.38
C LEU A 126 -8.57 -2.13 -4.54
N LYS A 127 -8.94 -2.70 -5.69
CA LYS A 127 -9.40 -1.93 -6.83
C LYS A 127 -10.64 -1.10 -6.51
N ARG A 128 -11.60 -1.67 -5.77
CA ARG A 128 -12.81 -0.93 -5.34
C ARG A 128 -12.48 0.17 -4.33
N ILE A 129 -11.57 -0.06 -3.38
CA ILE A 129 -11.06 0.98 -2.49
C ILE A 129 -10.47 2.13 -3.32
N TRP A 130 -9.66 1.80 -4.32
CA TRP A 130 -9.01 2.78 -5.19
C TRP A 130 -9.99 3.64 -5.97
N THR A 131 -11.02 3.00 -6.56
CA THR A 131 -11.95 3.66 -7.49
C THR A 131 -13.24 4.13 -6.83
N GLU A 132 -13.96 3.25 -6.10
CA GLU A 132 -15.29 3.55 -5.57
C GLU A 132 -15.23 4.39 -4.29
N LEU A 133 -14.24 4.17 -3.41
CA LEU A 133 -13.96 5.07 -2.30
C LEU A 133 -13.23 6.35 -2.73
N ARG A 134 -12.86 6.46 -4.01
CA ARG A 134 -12.16 7.61 -4.58
C ARG A 134 -10.81 7.89 -3.88
N TYR A 135 -10.20 6.87 -3.30
CA TYR A 135 -8.90 7.04 -2.65
C TYR A 135 -7.81 7.48 -3.63
N LYS A 136 -7.94 7.09 -4.91
CA LYS A 136 -7.09 7.57 -6.00
C LYS A 136 -7.01 9.09 -6.06
N ASP A 137 -8.16 9.78 -5.98
CA ASP A 137 -8.22 11.24 -6.05
C ASP A 137 -7.39 11.90 -4.94
N TYR A 138 -7.44 11.29 -3.73
CA TYR A 138 -6.64 11.75 -2.61
C TYR A 138 -5.13 11.53 -2.83
N VAL A 139 -4.74 10.37 -3.34
CA VAL A 139 -3.33 10.04 -3.66
C VAL A 139 -2.77 11.04 -4.68
N GLU A 140 -3.51 11.34 -5.74
CA GLU A 140 -3.14 12.31 -6.77
C GLU A 140 -3.03 13.74 -6.21
N GLN A 141 -4.01 14.17 -5.39
CA GLN A 141 -3.99 15.49 -4.75
C GLN A 141 -2.80 15.68 -3.80
N GLN A 142 -2.42 14.62 -3.08
CA GLN A 142 -1.30 14.65 -2.14
C GLN A 142 0.03 14.30 -2.80
N GLN A 143 0.06 14.02 -4.11
CA GLN A 143 1.26 13.62 -4.85
C GLN A 143 1.99 12.43 -4.20
N LEU A 144 1.23 11.46 -3.65
CA LEU A 144 1.80 10.24 -3.10
C LEU A 144 2.31 9.33 -4.22
N ASP A 145 3.31 8.51 -3.90
CA ASP A 145 3.86 7.54 -4.84
C ASP A 145 2.86 6.42 -5.15
N GLY A 146 2.17 6.53 -6.29
CA GLY A 146 1.17 5.56 -6.77
C GLY A 146 1.75 4.17 -7.07
N ASN A 147 3.07 4.03 -7.30
CA ASN A 147 3.72 2.74 -7.54
C ASN A 147 3.52 1.76 -6.37
N LYS A 148 3.33 2.29 -5.15
CA LYS A 148 3.01 1.46 -3.98
C LYS A 148 1.70 0.70 -4.15
N PHE A 149 0.70 1.32 -4.80
CA PHE A 149 -0.57 0.66 -5.09
C PHE A 149 -0.41 -0.47 -6.11
N GLU A 150 0.44 -0.29 -7.12
CA GLU A 150 0.72 -1.34 -8.11
C GLU A 150 1.37 -2.56 -7.45
N ILE A 151 2.36 -2.34 -6.58
CA ILE A 151 3.01 -3.41 -5.81
C ILE A 151 2.00 -4.13 -4.91
N LEU A 152 1.15 -3.39 -4.19
CA LEU A 152 0.08 -3.98 -3.38
C LEU A 152 -0.88 -4.83 -4.22
N THR A 153 -1.21 -4.38 -5.43
CA THR A 153 -2.09 -5.12 -6.34
C THR A 153 -1.43 -6.44 -6.77
N LEU A 154 -0.14 -6.44 -7.11
CA LEU A 154 0.60 -7.66 -7.45
C LEU A 154 0.64 -8.65 -6.28
N LEU A 155 0.82 -8.18 -5.05
CA LEU A 155 0.78 -9.04 -3.86
C LEU A 155 -0.63 -9.58 -3.62
N ALA A 156 -1.66 -8.74 -3.82
CA ALA A 156 -3.06 -9.09 -3.61
C ALA A 156 -3.59 -10.13 -4.62
N GLU A 157 -3.00 -10.25 -5.81
CA GLU A 157 -3.42 -11.24 -6.81
C GLU A 157 -3.37 -12.69 -6.30
N ARG A 158 -2.54 -12.95 -5.29
CA ARG A 158 -2.34 -14.29 -4.70
C ARG A 158 -3.07 -14.49 -3.37
N GLU A 159 -3.82 -13.49 -2.93
CA GLU A 159 -4.54 -13.52 -1.66
C GLU A 159 -6.04 -13.72 -1.87
N ALA A 160 -6.63 -14.53 -0.99
CA ALA A 160 -8.05 -14.87 -1.09
C ALA A 160 -8.95 -13.65 -0.86
N ASP A 161 -8.59 -12.82 0.12
CA ASP A 161 -9.34 -11.65 0.55
C ASP A 161 -8.40 -10.56 1.15
N LEU A 162 -8.97 -9.42 1.50
CA LEU A 162 -8.21 -8.30 2.09
C LEU A 162 -7.55 -8.65 3.43
N ASN A 163 -8.14 -9.53 4.22
CA ASN A 163 -7.57 -9.91 5.53
C ASN A 163 -6.34 -10.81 5.36
N THR A 164 -6.38 -11.73 4.42
CA THR A 164 -5.21 -12.55 4.07
C THR A 164 -4.09 -11.69 3.48
N LEU A 165 -4.42 -10.65 2.70
CA LEU A 165 -3.43 -9.67 2.24
C LEU A 165 -2.78 -8.92 3.42
N VAL A 166 -3.57 -8.44 4.39
CA VAL A 166 -3.02 -7.77 5.59
C VAL A 166 -2.06 -8.69 6.33
N ALA A 167 -2.47 -9.92 6.61
CA ALA A 167 -1.61 -10.90 7.27
C ALA A 167 -0.33 -11.20 6.47
N ARG A 168 -0.42 -11.25 5.13
CA ARG A 168 0.74 -11.43 4.26
C ARG A 168 1.69 -10.24 4.29
N LEU A 169 1.18 -9.02 4.30
CA LEU A 169 2.00 -7.81 4.41
C LEU A 169 2.75 -7.76 5.75
N ASP A 170 2.09 -8.11 6.86
CA ASP A 170 2.73 -8.19 8.17
C ASP A 170 3.85 -9.24 8.18
N TYR A 171 3.61 -10.42 7.60
CA TYR A 171 4.61 -11.45 7.46
C TYR A 171 5.81 -11.01 6.62
N LEU A 172 5.58 -10.42 5.45
CA LEU A 172 6.64 -9.90 4.58
C LEU A 172 7.45 -8.81 5.27
N ARG A 173 6.80 -7.93 6.03
CA ARG A 173 7.47 -6.91 6.83
C ARG A 173 8.43 -7.54 7.84
N MET A 174 7.98 -8.54 8.58
CA MET A 174 8.84 -9.28 9.52
C MET A 174 10.02 -9.95 8.80
N LEU A 175 9.75 -10.57 7.65
CA LEU A 175 10.76 -11.27 6.85
C LEU A 175 11.87 -10.34 6.37
N VAL A 176 11.53 -9.18 5.81
CA VAL A 176 12.53 -8.22 5.28
C VAL A 176 13.25 -7.44 6.38
N SER A 177 12.64 -7.32 7.56
CA SER A 177 13.24 -6.66 8.72
C SER A 177 14.15 -7.59 9.53
N ALA A 178 14.09 -8.90 9.29
CA ALA A 178 14.94 -9.88 9.97
C ALA A 178 16.41 -9.71 9.53
N PRO A 179 17.37 -9.82 10.44
CA PRO A 179 18.78 -9.81 10.07
C PRO A 179 19.09 -10.98 9.12
N PRO A 180 19.90 -10.75 8.06
CA PRO A 180 20.25 -11.83 7.12
C PRO A 180 20.98 -12.95 7.83
N GLU A 181 20.54 -14.19 7.60
CA GLU A 181 21.25 -15.37 8.14
C GLU A 181 22.62 -15.53 7.49
N PRO A 182 23.70 -15.75 8.29
CA PRO A 182 25.07 -15.78 7.78
C PRO A 182 25.36 -16.91 6.78
N SER A 183 24.56 -17.96 6.78
CA SER A 183 24.80 -19.22 6.06
C SER A 183 23.86 -19.47 4.86
N SER A 184 23.03 -18.51 4.48
CA SER A 184 22.05 -18.75 3.43
C SER A 184 22.71 -18.85 2.06
N GLU A 185 22.76 -20.06 1.51
CA GLU A 185 22.91 -20.29 0.09
C GLU A 185 21.67 -19.74 -0.61
N GLY A 186 21.81 -19.21 -1.82
CA GLY A 186 20.66 -18.75 -2.59
C GLY A 186 20.89 -17.51 -3.39
N LEU A 187 19.80 -17.00 -3.91
CA LEU A 187 19.77 -15.81 -4.76
C LEU A 187 20.03 -14.55 -3.91
N ILE A 188 20.93 -13.71 -4.37
CA ILE A 188 21.21 -12.41 -3.71
C ILE A 188 20.27 -11.36 -4.29
N LEU A 189 19.47 -10.74 -3.43
CA LEU A 189 18.60 -9.62 -3.77
C LEU A 189 19.23 -8.33 -3.25
N SER A 190 19.50 -7.37 -4.13
CA SER A 190 20.20 -6.13 -3.76
C SER A 190 19.76 -4.96 -4.63
N THR A 191 19.77 -3.76 -4.08
CA THR A 191 19.68 -2.57 -4.93
C THR A 191 20.97 -2.41 -5.74
N VAL A 192 20.85 -1.77 -6.92
CA VAL A 192 22.03 -1.41 -7.74
C VAL A 192 23.04 -0.61 -6.90
N HIS A 193 22.55 0.27 -6.02
CA HIS A 193 23.42 1.07 -5.15
C HIS A 193 24.19 0.21 -4.13
N SER A 194 23.49 -0.71 -3.47
CA SER A 194 24.10 -1.59 -2.44
C SER A 194 25.01 -2.67 -3.03
N SER A 195 24.94 -2.91 -4.34
CA SER A 195 25.82 -3.83 -5.07
C SER A 195 27.13 -3.21 -5.56
N LYS A 196 27.33 -1.91 -5.39
CA LYS A 196 28.53 -1.21 -5.84
C LYS A 196 29.80 -1.83 -5.26
N GLY A 197 30.75 -2.18 -6.16
CA GLY A 197 32.02 -2.81 -5.77
C GLY A 197 31.93 -4.33 -5.52
N LEU A 198 30.80 -4.94 -5.80
CA LEU A 198 30.63 -6.40 -5.72
C LEU A 198 30.61 -7.00 -7.12
N GLU A 199 31.06 -8.24 -7.22
CA GLU A 199 31.09 -9.02 -8.45
C GLU A 199 30.22 -10.28 -8.31
N TYR A 200 29.46 -10.59 -9.36
CA TYR A 200 28.60 -11.77 -9.41
C TYR A 200 28.80 -12.47 -10.77
N GLU A 201 28.81 -13.80 -10.76
CA GLU A 201 28.91 -14.57 -12.02
C GLU A 201 27.70 -14.36 -12.95
N THR A 202 26.52 -14.19 -12.36
CA THR A 202 25.28 -13.96 -13.11
C THR A 202 24.49 -12.85 -12.42
N VAL A 203 24.03 -11.90 -13.21
CA VAL A 203 23.23 -10.77 -12.74
C VAL A 203 21.93 -10.68 -13.55
N TYR A 204 20.81 -10.63 -12.85
CA TYR A 204 19.53 -10.22 -13.40
C TYR A 204 19.25 -8.80 -12.95
N LEU A 205 18.90 -7.91 -13.87
CA LEU A 205 18.57 -6.54 -13.57
C LEU A 205 17.07 -6.34 -13.80
N LEU A 206 16.35 -5.96 -12.72
CA LEU A 206 14.94 -5.62 -12.76
C LEU A 206 14.77 -4.11 -12.99
N ASP A 207 13.54 -3.69 -13.28
CA ASP A 207 13.14 -2.29 -13.43
C ASP A 207 13.89 -1.54 -14.56
N VAL A 208 14.36 -2.25 -15.57
CA VAL A 208 14.99 -1.64 -16.76
C VAL A 208 13.88 -1.06 -17.65
N LEU A 209 13.28 0.02 -17.17
CA LEU A 209 12.20 0.76 -17.81
C LEU A 209 12.56 2.24 -17.84
N ASP A 210 12.19 2.91 -18.91
CA ASP A 210 12.39 4.37 -19.04
C ASP A 210 11.76 5.11 -17.86
N GLY A 211 12.55 5.98 -17.22
CA GLY A 211 12.12 6.73 -16.04
C GLY A 211 12.38 6.04 -14.69
N ILE A 212 12.66 4.72 -14.68
CA ILE A 212 13.02 3.98 -13.48
C ILE A 212 14.52 3.67 -13.49
N LEU A 213 15.01 2.99 -14.54
CA LEU A 213 16.44 2.70 -14.72
C LEU A 213 16.78 2.72 -16.21
N PRO A 214 17.43 3.77 -16.72
CA PRO A 214 17.90 4.95 -16.01
C PRO A 214 16.74 5.85 -15.54
N ALA A 215 16.93 6.52 -14.39
CA ALA A 215 16.02 7.58 -13.97
C ALA A 215 16.13 8.73 -14.98
N VAL A 216 15.03 9.11 -15.62
CA VAL A 216 15.02 10.28 -16.51
C VAL A 216 15.15 11.52 -15.63
N THR A 217 16.35 12.06 -15.57
CA THR A 217 16.55 13.47 -15.22
C THR A 217 16.40 14.24 -16.51
N GLU A 218 15.47 15.21 -16.57
CA GLU A 218 15.43 16.15 -17.70
C GLU A 218 16.86 16.71 -17.90
N PRO A 219 17.40 16.63 -19.13
CA PRO A 219 18.75 17.09 -19.37
C PRO A 219 18.83 18.60 -19.07
N LYS A 220 19.71 18.96 -18.16
CA LYS A 220 19.92 20.35 -17.73
C LYS A 220 20.65 21.22 -18.78
N GLY A 221 20.83 20.69 -20.01
CA GLY A 221 21.43 21.40 -21.11
C GLY A 221 21.95 20.48 -22.24
N PRO A 222 22.41 21.08 -23.36
CA PRO A 222 22.81 20.35 -24.58
C PRO A 222 23.97 19.37 -24.38
N GLU A 223 24.78 19.51 -23.36
CA GLU A 223 25.89 18.58 -23.06
C GLU A 223 25.44 17.32 -22.35
N GLU A 224 24.34 17.39 -21.57
CA GLU A 224 23.74 16.21 -20.94
C GLU A 224 22.92 15.39 -21.94
N GLU A 225 22.23 16.02 -22.91
CA GLU A 225 21.51 15.30 -23.98
C GLU A 225 22.43 14.37 -24.79
N ARG A 226 23.72 14.76 -25.01
CA ARG A 226 24.68 13.93 -25.72
C ARG A 226 25.20 12.70 -24.97
N ARG A 227 24.95 12.62 -23.66
CA ARG A 227 25.34 11.46 -22.85
C ARG A 227 24.27 10.36 -22.80
N TYR A 228 23.05 10.65 -23.27
CA TYR A 228 21.95 9.71 -23.34
C TYR A 228 21.63 9.20 -24.75
N GLN A 229 22.39 9.67 -25.77
CA GLN A 229 22.42 9.13 -27.12
C GLN A 229 23.58 8.13 -27.28
#